data_db91c64c141c0b483b5140c49fd68e0b
#
_entry.id   db91c64c141c0b483b5140c49fd68e0b
#
_cell.length_a   1.000
_cell.length_b   1.000
_cell.length_c   1.000
_cell.angle_alpha   90.00
_cell.angle_beta   90.00
_cell.angle_gamma   90.00
#
_symmetry.space_group_name_H-M   'P 1'
#
loop_
_entity.id
_entity.type
_entity.pdbx_description
1 polymer ?
#
loop_
_entity_poly.entity_id
_entity_poly.type
_entity_poly.pdbx_seq_one_letter_code
_entity_poly.pdbx_strand_id
1 'polypeptide(L)'
;SDVYKRQALINARERFDKDETLSPMILYKELGLYYKMVKAYMENFKDVHVILYDDFVLQTDLEVRRAFDFLNIINTNEINTDKVINSGGKKWNSRLMKDLLMGEGGMKKILKFLLPKKVRVNIKERLTNSFTSKADKINDSIKKELLDYYQKDIQLLEKLIAKDLKKENI
;
A
#
# COMPACT_ATOMS: atom_id res chain seq x y z
N SER A 1 -12.73 -2.38 16.74
CA SER A 1 -11.78 -2.11 15.63
C SER A 1 -12.45 -1.49 14.41
N ASP A 2 -13.62 -1.97 13.96
CA ASP A 2 -14.29 -1.41 12.77
C ASP A 2 -14.88 -0.02 13.01
N VAL A 3 -15.32 0.26 14.23
CA VAL A 3 -15.77 1.60 14.64
C VAL A 3 -14.63 2.62 14.44
N TYR A 4 -13.39 2.28 14.82
CA TYR A 4 -12.24 3.16 14.63
C TYR A 4 -11.88 3.34 13.17
N LYS A 5 -11.96 2.30 12.34
CA LYS A 5 -11.71 2.40 10.89
C LYS A 5 -12.73 3.31 10.22
N ARG A 6 -14.01 3.13 10.54
CA ARG A 6 -15.08 3.96 9.99
C ARG A 6 -14.95 5.42 10.42
N GLN A 7 -14.66 5.67 11.70
CA GLN A 7 -14.40 7.03 12.20
C GLN A 7 -13.19 7.68 11.50
N ALA A 8 -12.11 6.91 11.28
CA ALA A 8 -10.95 7.42 10.55
C ALA A 8 -11.31 7.86 9.12
N LEU A 9 -12.16 7.10 8.42
CA LEU A 9 -12.62 7.44 7.07
C LEU A 9 -13.56 8.66 7.05
N ILE A 10 -14.48 8.75 8.03
CA ILE A 10 -15.47 9.84 8.10
C ILE A 10 -14.81 11.15 8.52
N ASN A 11 -13.98 11.10 9.55
CA ASN A 11 -13.41 12.30 10.18
C ASN A 11 -12.09 12.76 9.53
N ALA A 12 -11.59 12.04 8.51
CA ALA A 12 -10.31 12.34 7.90
C ALA A 12 -10.22 13.77 7.37
N ARG A 13 -11.23 14.20 6.61
CA ARG A 13 -11.31 15.53 5.99
C ARG A 13 -11.39 16.61 7.07
N GLU A 14 -12.30 16.51 8.03
CA GLU A 14 -12.45 17.46 9.11
C GLU A 14 -11.18 17.63 9.95
N ARG A 15 -10.48 16.52 10.22
CA ARG A 15 -9.21 16.54 10.94
C ARG A 15 -8.13 17.25 10.14
N PHE A 16 -8.05 16.96 8.84
CA PHE A 16 -7.07 17.58 7.95
C PHE A 16 -7.29 19.10 7.84
N ASP A 17 -8.55 19.52 7.71
CA ASP A 17 -8.91 20.93 7.58
C ASP A 17 -8.68 21.73 8.90
N LYS A 18 -8.68 21.04 10.05
CA LYS A 18 -8.42 21.66 11.37
C LYS A 18 -6.95 21.69 11.76
N ASP A 19 -6.11 20.88 11.18
CA ASP A 19 -4.70 20.74 11.57
C ASP A 19 -3.80 20.63 10.32
N GLU A 20 -3.22 21.76 9.96
CA GLU A 20 -2.32 21.90 8.80
C GLU A 20 -1.02 21.08 8.93
N THR A 21 -0.70 20.59 10.12
CA THR A 21 0.48 19.75 10.34
C THR A 21 0.26 18.30 9.91
N LEU A 22 -0.99 17.91 9.69
CA LEU A 22 -1.34 16.56 9.26
C LEU A 22 -0.97 16.31 7.80
N SER A 23 -0.39 15.16 7.55
CA SER A 23 -0.10 14.72 6.18
C SER A 23 -1.39 14.51 5.38
N PRO A 24 -1.46 14.91 4.10
CA PRO A 24 -2.57 14.56 3.20
C PRO A 24 -2.86 13.06 3.09
N MET A 25 -1.92 12.22 3.50
CA MET A 25 -2.08 10.75 3.54
C MET A 25 -3.18 10.26 4.47
N ILE A 26 -3.75 11.12 5.34
CA ILE A 26 -4.92 10.78 6.13
C ILE A 26 -6.24 10.86 5.35
N LEU A 27 -6.24 11.49 4.19
CA LEU A 27 -7.41 11.62 3.31
C LEU A 27 -7.67 10.33 2.53
N TYR A 28 -7.92 9.24 3.27
CA TYR A 28 -7.99 7.88 2.72
C TYR A 28 -8.98 7.72 1.56
N LYS A 29 -10.14 8.39 1.62
CA LYS A 29 -11.15 8.31 0.56
C LYS A 29 -10.71 9.06 -0.70
N GLU A 30 -10.17 10.25 -0.54
CA GLU A 30 -9.71 11.08 -1.65
C GLU A 30 -8.49 10.48 -2.37
N LEU A 31 -7.60 9.87 -1.62
CA LEU A 31 -6.43 9.19 -2.18
C LEU A 31 -6.78 7.97 -3.05
N GLY A 32 -7.98 7.40 -2.87
CA GLY A 32 -8.49 6.32 -3.69
C GLY A 32 -9.17 6.76 -4.99
N LEU A 33 -9.27 8.07 -5.26
CA LEU A 33 -9.86 8.61 -6.50
C LEU A 33 -8.78 8.79 -7.56
N TYR A 34 -8.63 7.83 -8.45
CA TYR A 34 -7.52 7.78 -9.41
C TYR A 34 -7.82 8.45 -10.75
N TYR A 35 -9.10 8.55 -11.17
CA TYR A 35 -9.45 9.04 -12.50
C TYR A 35 -8.82 10.39 -12.84
N LYS A 36 -9.01 11.39 -11.99
CA LYS A 36 -8.49 12.75 -12.25
C LYS A 36 -6.97 12.78 -12.34
N MET A 37 -6.29 12.00 -11.49
CA MET A 37 -4.83 11.91 -11.49
C MET A 37 -4.32 11.26 -12.77
N VAL A 38 -4.84 10.09 -13.14
CA VAL A 38 -4.43 9.37 -14.35
C VAL A 38 -4.73 10.20 -15.60
N LYS A 39 -5.91 10.85 -15.64
CA LYS A 39 -6.28 11.76 -16.73
C LYS A 39 -5.27 12.91 -16.87
N ALA A 40 -4.90 13.56 -15.76
CA ALA A 40 -3.92 14.63 -15.78
C ALA A 40 -2.55 14.16 -16.29
N TYR A 41 -2.12 12.96 -15.93
CA TYR A 41 -0.89 12.39 -16.50
C TYR A 41 -1.02 12.18 -18.02
N MET A 42 -2.11 11.58 -18.50
CA MET A 42 -2.33 11.34 -19.93
C MET A 42 -2.46 12.63 -20.75
N GLU A 43 -2.94 13.71 -20.15
CA GLU A 43 -3.05 15.02 -20.83
C GLU A 43 -1.72 15.79 -20.88
N ASN A 44 -0.80 15.53 -19.95
CA ASN A 44 0.45 16.29 -19.85
C ASN A 44 1.69 15.53 -20.30
N PHE A 45 1.62 14.21 -20.45
CA PHE A 45 2.73 13.38 -20.91
C PHE A 45 2.34 12.63 -22.19
N LYS A 46 3.26 12.56 -23.13
CA LYS A 46 3.03 11.89 -24.40
C LYS A 46 2.81 10.39 -24.23
N ASP A 47 3.62 9.79 -23.38
CA ASP A 47 3.62 8.35 -23.14
C ASP A 47 3.34 8.09 -21.65
N VAL A 48 2.29 7.32 -21.36
CA VAL A 48 1.89 6.97 -20.00
C VAL A 48 1.62 5.46 -19.94
N HIS A 49 2.27 4.77 -19.04
CA HIS A 49 2.05 3.36 -18.77
C HIS A 49 1.33 3.18 -17.44
N VAL A 50 0.17 2.54 -17.46
CA VAL A 50 -0.64 2.29 -16.27
C VAL A 50 -0.56 0.82 -15.90
N ILE A 51 -0.05 0.53 -14.71
CA ILE A 51 0.03 -0.81 -14.13
C ILE A 51 -1.07 -0.95 -13.08
N LEU A 52 -1.95 -1.94 -13.25
CA LEU A 52 -2.94 -2.28 -12.23
C LEU A 52 -2.29 -3.17 -11.17
N TYR A 53 -2.55 -2.87 -9.90
CA TYR A 53 -1.97 -3.63 -8.79
C TYR A 53 -2.33 -5.11 -8.84
N ASP A 54 -3.56 -5.45 -9.21
CA ASP A 54 -4.03 -6.83 -9.29
C ASP A 54 -3.31 -7.60 -10.42
N ASP A 55 -3.14 -6.98 -11.59
CA ASP A 55 -2.37 -7.55 -12.69
C ASP A 55 -0.89 -7.73 -12.26
N PHE A 56 -0.33 -6.72 -11.56
CA PHE A 56 1.03 -6.80 -11.04
C PHE A 56 1.22 -7.94 -10.04
N VAL A 57 0.28 -8.16 -9.12
CA VAL A 57 0.37 -9.25 -8.14
C VAL A 57 0.22 -10.63 -8.80
N LEU A 58 -0.66 -10.74 -9.79
CA LEU A 58 -0.92 -12.01 -10.48
C LEU A 58 0.19 -12.39 -11.47
N GLN A 59 0.81 -11.40 -12.11
CA GLN A 59 1.77 -11.59 -13.21
C GLN A 59 2.96 -10.63 -13.08
N THR A 60 3.62 -10.63 -11.92
CA THR A 60 4.68 -9.67 -11.58
C THR A 60 5.77 -9.61 -12.65
N ASP A 61 6.29 -10.76 -13.14
CA ASP A 61 7.33 -10.80 -14.16
C ASP A 61 6.90 -10.15 -15.47
N LEU A 62 5.67 -10.39 -15.88
CA LEU A 62 5.13 -9.84 -17.11
C LEU A 62 4.95 -8.32 -17.02
N GLU A 63 4.41 -7.84 -15.91
CA GLU A 63 4.22 -6.39 -15.69
C GLU A 63 5.55 -5.64 -15.56
N VAL A 64 6.56 -6.25 -14.93
CA VAL A 64 7.91 -5.69 -14.86
C VAL A 64 8.56 -5.62 -16.25
N ARG A 65 8.43 -6.67 -17.08
CA ARG A 65 8.92 -6.66 -18.46
C ARG A 65 8.23 -5.59 -19.31
N ARG A 66 6.90 -5.46 -19.21
CA ARG A 66 6.14 -4.40 -19.90
C ARG A 66 6.61 -3.00 -19.51
N ALA A 67 6.91 -2.79 -18.20
CA ALA A 67 7.46 -1.52 -17.73
C ALA A 67 8.84 -1.23 -18.33
N PHE A 68 9.71 -2.23 -18.47
CA PHE A 68 11.01 -2.07 -19.11
C PHE A 68 10.91 -1.79 -20.60
N ASP A 69 10.03 -2.52 -21.29
CA ASP A 69 9.75 -2.28 -22.72
C ASP A 69 9.26 -0.84 -22.94
N PHE A 70 8.34 -0.37 -22.08
CA PHE A 70 7.86 1.00 -22.11
C PHE A 70 8.98 2.03 -21.88
N LEU A 71 9.92 1.75 -20.99
CA LEU A 71 11.07 2.61 -20.69
C LEU A 71 12.24 2.44 -21.68
N ASN A 72 12.12 1.56 -22.67
CA ASN A 72 13.20 1.16 -23.59
C ASN A 72 14.47 0.69 -22.83
N ILE A 73 14.29 0.01 -21.69
CA ILE A 73 15.40 -0.54 -20.91
C ILE A 73 15.68 -1.95 -21.40
N ILE A 74 16.84 -2.15 -22.01
CA ILE A 74 17.32 -3.48 -22.35
C ILE A 74 17.87 -4.11 -21.07
N ASN A 75 17.06 -4.97 -20.45
CA ASN A 75 17.48 -5.70 -19.25
C ASN A 75 18.02 -7.06 -19.65
N THR A 76 19.33 -7.26 -19.45
CA THR A 76 20.01 -8.54 -19.68
C THR A 76 20.06 -9.42 -18.42
N ASN A 77 19.66 -8.89 -17.27
CA ASN A 77 19.70 -9.59 -15.99
C ASN A 77 18.33 -10.16 -15.64
N GLU A 78 18.30 -11.35 -15.09
CA GLU A 78 17.10 -11.93 -14.49
C GLU A 78 16.69 -11.12 -13.26
N ILE A 79 15.46 -10.63 -13.26
CA ILE A 79 14.88 -9.98 -12.08
C ILE A 79 14.23 -11.08 -11.25
N ASN A 80 14.70 -11.23 -10.01
CA ASN A 80 14.08 -12.17 -9.08
C ASN A 80 12.86 -11.50 -8.45
N THR A 81 11.68 -11.93 -8.87
CA THR A 81 10.37 -11.48 -8.36
C THR A 81 9.76 -12.43 -7.33
N ASP A 82 10.43 -13.54 -6.99
CA ASP A 82 9.91 -14.57 -6.07
C ASP A 82 9.72 -14.05 -4.65
N LYS A 83 10.42 -12.97 -4.29
CA LYS A 83 10.39 -12.42 -2.95
C LYS A 83 9.40 -11.27 -2.82
N VAL A 84 8.29 -11.52 -2.15
CA VAL A 84 7.35 -10.46 -1.75
C VAL A 84 7.96 -9.63 -0.62
N ILE A 85 8.27 -8.37 -0.92
CA ILE A 85 8.79 -7.40 0.05
C ILE A 85 7.63 -6.53 0.53
N ASN A 86 7.60 -6.23 1.84
CA ASN A 86 6.55 -5.42 2.46
C ASN A 86 5.13 -5.97 2.30
N SER A 87 4.96 -7.29 2.42
CA SER A 87 3.63 -7.88 2.49
C SER A 87 2.82 -7.17 3.59
N GLY A 88 1.83 -6.38 3.18
CA GLY A 88 0.93 -5.67 4.09
C GLY A 88 0.06 -6.61 4.93
N GLY A 89 -0.88 -6.03 5.68
CA GLY A 89 -1.90 -6.81 6.38
C GLY A 89 -1.43 -7.50 7.67
N LYS A 90 -0.34 -7.01 8.29
CA LYS A 90 0.10 -7.47 9.60
C LYS A 90 -0.38 -6.51 10.70
N LYS A 91 -0.93 -7.09 11.78
CA LYS A 91 -1.35 -6.39 13.01
C LYS A 91 -0.46 -6.84 14.16
N TRP A 92 0.05 -5.89 14.92
CA TRP A 92 0.82 -6.19 16.12
C TRP A 92 -0.10 -6.70 17.24
N ASN A 93 0.24 -7.83 17.82
CA ASN A 93 -0.49 -8.42 18.93
C ASN A 93 -0.13 -7.76 20.28
N SER A 94 1.00 -7.06 20.34
CA SER A 94 1.48 -6.36 21.53
C SER A 94 2.02 -4.98 21.17
N ARG A 95 1.47 -3.94 21.81
CA ARG A 95 1.93 -2.56 21.65
C ARG A 95 3.35 -2.39 22.17
N LEU A 96 3.66 -3.00 23.31
CA LEU A 96 5.00 -2.95 23.89
C LEU A 96 6.08 -3.52 22.96
N MET A 97 5.78 -4.66 22.31
CA MET A 97 6.71 -5.27 21.36
C MET A 97 6.85 -4.45 20.08
N LYS A 98 5.75 -3.82 19.63
CA LYS A 98 5.82 -2.86 18.52
C LYS A 98 6.75 -1.70 18.85
N ASP A 99 6.53 -1.05 20.00
CA ASP A 99 7.30 0.12 20.41
C ASP A 99 8.77 -0.25 20.67
N LEU A 100 9.04 -1.45 21.19
CA LEU A 100 10.37 -1.99 21.39
C LEU A 100 11.12 -2.23 20.06
N LEU A 101 10.44 -2.82 19.07
CA LEU A 101 11.04 -3.19 17.78
C LEU A 101 11.06 -2.04 16.76
N MET A 102 10.08 -1.14 16.82
CA MET A 102 9.91 -0.03 15.87
C MET A 102 10.27 1.33 16.45
N GLY A 103 10.13 1.51 17.78
CA GLY A 103 10.44 2.76 18.48
C GLY A 103 11.92 3.18 18.35
N GLU A 104 12.23 4.44 18.60
CA GLU A 104 13.59 5.01 18.54
C GLU A 104 14.36 4.90 19.89
N GLY A 105 13.99 3.95 20.74
CA GLY A 105 14.51 3.81 22.09
C GLY A 105 16.01 3.43 22.18
N GLY A 106 16.59 3.74 23.34
CA GLY A 106 18.02 3.49 23.63
C GLY A 106 18.46 2.03 23.50
N MET A 107 17.53 1.06 23.67
CA MET A 107 17.81 -0.37 23.50
C MET A 107 18.27 -0.72 22.06
N LYS A 108 17.82 -0.01 21.05
CA LYS A 108 18.35 -0.18 19.68
C LYS A 108 19.82 0.20 19.55
N LYS A 109 20.27 1.21 20.30
CA LYS A 109 21.68 1.63 20.31
C LYS A 109 22.54 0.55 20.94
N ILE A 110 22.11 -0.05 22.04
CA ILE A 110 22.80 -1.16 22.72
C ILE A 110 22.86 -2.41 21.83
N LEU A 111 21.74 -2.80 21.22
CA LEU A 111 21.68 -3.93 20.29
C LEU A 111 22.52 -3.71 19.01
N LYS A 112 22.66 -2.45 18.55
CA LYS A 112 23.54 -2.11 17.44
C LYS A 112 25.02 -2.31 17.80
N PHE A 113 25.39 -2.06 19.03
CA PHE A 113 26.75 -2.23 19.51
C PHE A 113 27.13 -3.70 19.74
N LEU A 114 26.21 -4.50 20.29
CA LEU A 114 26.48 -5.87 20.71
C LEU A 114 26.29 -6.92 19.61
N LEU A 115 25.48 -6.67 18.57
CA LEU A 115 25.11 -7.71 17.60
C LEU A 115 25.43 -7.30 16.15
N PRO A 116 26.02 -8.21 15.36
CA PRO A 116 26.23 -8.02 13.93
C PRO A 116 24.92 -7.76 13.19
N LYS A 117 24.98 -6.98 12.08
CA LYS A 117 23.80 -6.58 11.30
C LYS A 117 22.91 -7.75 10.88
N LYS A 118 23.51 -8.85 10.41
CA LYS A 118 22.79 -10.08 9.97
C LYS A 118 21.98 -10.71 11.12
N VAL A 119 22.57 -10.82 12.32
CA VAL A 119 21.90 -11.38 13.50
C VAL A 119 20.73 -10.52 13.93
N ARG A 120 20.91 -9.19 13.93
CA ARG A 120 19.83 -8.25 14.27
C ARG A 120 18.63 -8.31 13.33
N VAL A 121 18.90 -8.44 12.02
CA VAL A 121 17.83 -8.56 11.01
C VAL A 121 17.04 -9.84 11.24
N ASN A 122 17.71 -10.98 11.43
CA ASN A 122 17.06 -12.27 11.66
C ASN A 122 16.23 -12.28 12.95
N ILE A 123 16.78 -11.72 14.04
CA ILE A 123 16.04 -11.60 15.32
C ILE A 123 14.81 -10.70 15.13
N LYS A 124 14.97 -9.55 14.47
CA LYS A 124 13.85 -8.64 14.21
C LYS A 124 12.75 -9.31 13.39
N GLU A 125 13.12 -10.03 12.33
CA GLU A 125 12.16 -10.77 11.51
C GLU A 125 11.42 -11.85 12.29
N ARG A 126 12.13 -12.67 13.05
CA ARG A 126 11.52 -13.70 13.91
C ARG A 126 10.57 -13.11 14.94
N LEU A 127 11.00 -12.09 15.66
CA LEU A 127 10.14 -11.41 16.65
C LEU A 127 8.95 -10.74 15.97
N THR A 128 9.14 -10.06 14.85
CA THR A 128 8.03 -9.46 14.09
C THR A 128 7.01 -10.53 13.71
N ASN A 129 7.45 -11.65 13.17
CA ASN A 129 6.55 -12.74 12.78
C ASN A 129 5.84 -13.40 13.97
N SER A 130 6.50 -13.53 15.13
CA SER A 130 5.91 -14.11 16.34
C SER A 130 4.90 -13.16 17.03
N PHE A 131 5.11 -11.85 16.92
CA PHE A 131 4.25 -10.84 17.58
C PHE A 131 3.32 -10.09 16.64
N THR A 132 3.18 -10.58 15.40
CA THR A 132 2.19 -10.08 14.45
C THR A 132 1.24 -11.19 14.03
N SER A 133 0.00 -10.82 13.80
CA SER A 133 -1.03 -11.65 13.16
C SER A 133 -1.55 -10.99 11.88
N LYS A 134 -2.33 -11.71 11.10
CA LYS A 134 -3.02 -11.13 9.94
C LYS A 134 -3.97 -10.04 10.42
N ALA A 135 -3.93 -8.89 9.76
CA ALA A 135 -4.85 -7.80 10.07
C ALA A 135 -6.29 -8.22 9.77
N ASP A 136 -7.24 -7.72 10.56
CA ASP A 136 -8.65 -7.97 10.35
C ASP A 136 -9.08 -7.42 9.00
N LYS A 137 -9.84 -8.19 8.25
CA LYS A 137 -10.46 -7.71 7.00
C LYS A 137 -11.35 -6.52 7.30
N ILE A 138 -11.57 -5.69 6.30
CA ILE A 138 -12.53 -4.59 6.40
C ILE A 138 -13.94 -5.18 6.47
N ASN A 139 -14.82 -4.57 7.26
CA ASN A 139 -16.21 -4.98 7.39
C ASN A 139 -16.95 -4.78 6.06
N ASP A 140 -17.84 -5.72 5.70
CA ASP A 140 -18.57 -5.69 4.43
C ASP A 140 -19.43 -4.43 4.28
N SER A 141 -19.96 -3.88 5.38
CA SER A 141 -20.70 -2.62 5.35
C SER A 141 -19.80 -1.44 4.91
N ILE A 142 -18.58 -1.39 5.44
CA ILE A 142 -17.60 -0.34 5.06
C ILE A 142 -17.11 -0.58 3.63
N LYS A 143 -16.90 -1.84 3.25
CA LYS A 143 -16.52 -2.21 1.88
C LYS A 143 -17.57 -1.73 0.89
N LYS A 144 -18.86 -1.98 1.15
CA LYS A 144 -19.95 -1.51 0.31
C LYS A 144 -20.00 0.01 0.22
N GLU A 145 -19.91 0.72 1.35
CA GLU A 145 -19.88 2.18 1.38
C GLU A 145 -18.73 2.75 0.52
N LEU A 146 -17.56 2.15 0.58
CA LEU A 146 -16.41 2.56 -0.23
C LEU A 146 -16.59 2.24 -1.72
N LEU A 147 -17.15 1.09 -2.06
CA LEU A 147 -17.46 0.74 -3.45
C LEU A 147 -18.48 1.72 -4.05
N ASP A 148 -19.53 2.05 -3.33
CA ASP A 148 -20.52 3.04 -3.77
C ASP A 148 -19.87 4.43 -3.95
N TYR A 149 -18.99 4.81 -3.04
CA TYR A 149 -18.25 6.09 -3.12
C TYR A 149 -17.32 6.16 -4.34
N TYR A 150 -16.62 5.06 -4.66
CA TYR A 150 -15.67 5.02 -5.78
C TYR A 150 -16.31 4.66 -7.12
N GLN A 151 -17.55 4.22 -7.17
CA GLN A 151 -18.20 3.69 -8.37
C GLN A 151 -18.06 4.60 -9.59
N LYS A 152 -18.30 5.90 -9.42
CA LYS A 152 -18.20 6.88 -10.50
C LYS A 152 -16.76 7.04 -10.99
N ASP A 153 -15.81 7.09 -10.08
CA ASP A 153 -14.39 7.24 -10.40
C ASP A 153 -13.87 6.01 -11.15
N ILE A 154 -14.24 4.81 -10.67
CA ILE A 154 -13.92 3.53 -11.32
C ILE A 154 -14.45 3.51 -12.75
N GLN A 155 -15.73 3.82 -12.97
CA GLN A 155 -16.33 3.82 -14.32
C GLN A 155 -15.64 4.81 -15.28
N LEU A 156 -15.24 5.97 -14.79
CA LEU A 156 -14.51 6.95 -15.59
C LEU A 156 -13.08 6.47 -15.89
N LEU A 157 -12.44 5.85 -14.91
CA LEU A 157 -11.10 5.30 -15.07
C LEU A 157 -11.09 4.13 -16.05
N GLU A 158 -12.03 3.19 -15.96
CA GLU A 158 -12.20 2.08 -16.90
C GLU A 158 -12.28 2.57 -18.35
N LYS A 159 -13.09 3.60 -18.60
CA LYS A 159 -13.21 4.20 -19.95
C LYS A 159 -11.90 4.86 -20.39
N LEU A 160 -11.20 5.53 -19.48
CA LEU A 160 -9.97 6.25 -19.78
C LEU A 160 -8.82 5.31 -20.16
N ILE A 161 -8.67 4.20 -19.43
CA ILE A 161 -7.57 3.24 -19.63
C ILE A 161 -7.97 2.05 -20.52
N ALA A 162 -9.23 2.00 -20.98
CA ALA A 162 -9.82 0.92 -21.79
C ALA A 162 -9.62 -0.48 -21.16
N LYS A 163 -9.74 -0.58 -19.81
CA LYS A 163 -9.63 -1.83 -19.05
C LYS A 163 -10.81 -1.97 -18.09
N ASP A 164 -11.30 -3.20 -17.89
CA ASP A 164 -12.31 -3.53 -16.88
C ASP A 164 -11.64 -3.66 -15.50
N LEU A 165 -12.08 -2.88 -14.52
CA LEU A 165 -11.60 -2.87 -13.15
C LEU A 165 -12.50 -3.65 -12.18
N LYS A 166 -13.61 -4.22 -12.68
CA LYS A 166 -14.59 -4.96 -11.87
C LYS A 166 -14.21 -6.42 -11.63
N LYS A 167 -12.94 -6.79 -11.72
CA LYS A 167 -12.54 -8.15 -11.38
C LYS A 167 -12.93 -8.47 -9.94
N GLU A 168 -14.00 -9.25 -9.79
CA GLU A 168 -14.43 -9.86 -8.54
C GLU A 168 -13.38 -10.84 -8.05
N ASN A 169 -12.37 -10.39 -7.32
CA ASN A 169 -11.49 -11.26 -6.57
C ASN A 169 -10.73 -10.46 -5.51
N ILE A 170 -11.44 -10.08 -4.45
CA ILE A 170 -10.82 -9.78 -3.16
C ILE A 170 -11.68 -10.39 -2.04
#